data_930d738f510a0ea36ce9711181fde56c
#
_entry.id   930d738f510a0ea36ce9711181fde56c
#
_cell.length_a   1.000
_cell.length_b   1.000
_cell.length_c   1.000
_cell.angle_alpha   90.00
_cell.angle_beta   90.00
_cell.angle_gamma   90.00
#
_symmetry.space_group_name_H-M   'P 1'
#
loop_
_entity.id
_entity.type
_entity.pdbx_description
1 polymer ?
#
loop_
_entity_poly.entity_id
_entity_poly.type
_entity_poly.pdbx_seq_one_letter_code
_entity_poly.pdbx_strand_id
1 'polypeptide(L)'
;LHISILIPVPRRPPPAQWAWYKWGMVDVATFLRFPDDQSAKAFAAKMPAFIRRHAGQDLGPEPAKVLSLPLLPIRQAHLQPPGGAEVGARALTVVTLGLVGILTLLIAIINYVNLATAQAGRRAREVAMRKVLGAHRAMLIRQFMGEAVSMVAVAALIGMILTEVSLPMINAAGGLSLTFPYVLAPPILVALVVIVGGLAGFYPAILLSRFPAAAVLASARAPGGGRAGTRSREILVVIQFGVAIAFMIATTVLIAQTIHVRRSDLGFRREGLMILPSMADKRMFPDQTRPILAALRRLPGVVSVGSGSAGPGDGDSNLDVIDLPGRPGLTVSNMIVGPDFFRSYAPKLLAGRVFDEAHGGDDASDWTKWKDGRNVVINRPAISALGFRSPAEAVGKTVGRTNPRTIIGVIDRLRFSSPRTPDAVTLYQYNRDVPPSAIGVIRYTGSPLDIRNAVHATWLRMAPQIPFVALTADQRLAQYYKADDQAARLFGIGAAMALLIACFGLWGLASFNTARRVKEIGIRKTLGASSADIVRLLVHQFLRPILIANLLAWPLAYGAMRTWLAGFGDAVTLSPLYFIGASGVAIFIAVLTILSQALRASRATPAWALRHD
;
A
#
# COMPACT_ATOMS: atom_id res chain seq x y z
N LEU A 1 1.49 -16.26 16.05
CA LEU A 1 0.85 -15.71 17.25
C LEU A 1 1.88 -15.66 18.36
N HIS A 2 2.34 -14.46 18.72
CA HIS A 2 3.14 -14.26 19.94
C HIS A 2 2.19 -14.13 21.12
N ILE A 3 1.86 -15.24 21.78
CA ILE A 3 1.05 -15.28 22.99
C ILE A 3 2.00 -15.30 24.16
N SER A 4 2.06 -14.21 24.91
CA SER A 4 2.94 -14.10 26.09
C SER A 4 2.31 -14.65 27.37
N ILE A 5 0.97 -14.57 27.47
CA ILE A 5 0.21 -15.00 28.66
C ILE A 5 -1.12 -15.60 28.22
N LEU A 6 -1.48 -16.77 28.73
CA LEU A 6 -2.80 -17.38 28.59
C LEU A 6 -3.49 -17.37 29.96
N ILE A 7 -4.64 -16.69 30.02
CA ILE A 7 -5.47 -16.67 31.21
C ILE A 7 -6.73 -17.51 30.92
N PRO A 8 -7.05 -18.53 31.71
CA PRO A 8 -8.26 -19.32 31.52
C PRO A 8 -9.51 -18.46 31.76
N VAL A 9 -10.44 -18.50 30.81
CA VAL A 9 -11.76 -17.87 30.98
C VAL A 9 -12.62 -18.73 31.92
N PRO A 10 -13.27 -18.15 32.96
CA PRO A 10 -14.14 -18.90 33.85
C PRO A 10 -15.23 -19.63 33.06
N ARG A 11 -15.53 -20.88 33.41
CA ARG A 11 -16.59 -21.67 32.77
C ARG A 11 -18.01 -21.17 33.10
N ARG A 12 -18.17 -20.33 34.13
CA ARG A 12 -19.46 -19.77 34.49
C ARG A 12 -19.77 -18.55 33.62
N PRO A 13 -20.95 -18.46 33.02
CA PRO A 13 -21.36 -17.25 32.33
C PRO A 13 -21.31 -16.09 33.33
N PRO A 14 -20.82 -14.92 32.89
CA PRO A 14 -20.85 -13.73 33.72
C PRO A 14 -22.30 -13.37 34.08
N PRO A 15 -22.50 -12.64 35.20
CA PRO A 15 -23.85 -12.20 35.58
C PRO A 15 -24.52 -11.49 34.40
N ALA A 16 -25.83 -11.75 34.21
CA ALA A 16 -26.64 -11.14 33.14
C ALA A 16 -26.63 -9.60 33.14
N GLN A 17 -26.16 -9.00 34.23
CA GLN A 17 -25.99 -7.55 34.41
C GLN A 17 -24.78 -6.95 33.65
N TRP A 18 -23.86 -7.77 33.13
CA TRP A 18 -22.71 -7.26 32.39
C TRP A 18 -23.11 -6.86 30.99
N ALA A 19 -23.19 -5.55 30.73
CA ALA A 19 -23.61 -4.97 29.46
C ALA A 19 -22.79 -5.46 28.26
N TRP A 20 -21.56 -5.95 28.48
CA TRP A 20 -20.68 -6.49 27.44
C TRP A 20 -21.01 -7.94 27.02
N TYR A 21 -21.91 -8.63 27.72
CA TYR A 21 -22.35 -10.00 27.39
C TYR A 21 -23.54 -10.00 26.42
N LYS A 22 -23.48 -9.14 25.40
CA LYS A 22 -24.52 -9.04 24.38
C LYS A 22 -23.93 -9.32 23.00
N TRP A 23 -24.77 -9.77 22.08
CA TRP A 23 -24.38 -10.09 20.72
C TRP A 23 -23.86 -8.88 19.90
N GLY A 24 -24.06 -7.68 20.34
CA GLY A 24 -23.52 -6.46 19.75
C GLY A 24 -22.09 -6.12 20.17
N MET A 25 -21.49 -6.88 21.10
CA MET A 25 -20.14 -6.63 21.61
C MET A 25 -19.16 -7.72 21.19
N VAL A 26 -17.97 -7.33 20.77
CA VAL A 26 -16.87 -8.24 20.35
C VAL A 26 -15.71 -8.07 21.32
N ASP A 27 -15.62 -8.97 22.30
CA ASP A 27 -14.59 -8.90 23.34
C ASP A 27 -13.49 -9.96 23.21
N VAL A 28 -13.75 -11.05 22.46
CA VAL A 28 -12.83 -12.18 22.38
C VAL A 28 -12.71 -12.73 20.96
N ALA A 29 -11.49 -13.15 20.60
CA ALA A 29 -11.26 -13.93 19.39
C ALA A 29 -11.46 -15.42 19.71
N THR A 30 -12.35 -16.10 18.98
CA THR A 30 -12.64 -17.52 19.14
C THR A 30 -11.91 -18.34 18.08
N PHE A 31 -11.13 -19.32 18.50
CA PHE A 31 -10.45 -20.25 17.61
C PHE A 31 -11.13 -21.61 17.63
N LEU A 32 -11.46 -22.14 16.45
CA LEU A 32 -12.10 -23.42 16.26
C LEU A 32 -11.15 -24.36 15.50
N ARG A 33 -11.03 -25.61 15.98
CA ARG A 33 -10.28 -26.64 15.29
C ARG A 33 -11.25 -27.65 14.66
N PHE A 34 -11.10 -27.87 13.37
CA PHE A 34 -11.87 -28.85 12.60
C PHE A 34 -10.98 -30.00 12.14
N PRO A 35 -11.52 -31.23 11.96
CA PRO A 35 -10.77 -32.35 11.40
C PRO A 35 -10.31 -32.09 9.97
N ASP A 36 -11.18 -31.45 9.17
CA ASP A 36 -10.98 -31.16 7.75
C ASP A 36 -11.73 -29.89 7.31
N ASP A 37 -11.44 -29.45 6.09
CA ASP A 37 -12.06 -28.25 5.49
C ASP A 37 -13.56 -28.43 5.19
N GLN A 38 -14.02 -29.67 4.98
CA GLN A 38 -15.43 -29.97 4.72
C GLN A 38 -16.27 -29.75 5.98
N SER A 39 -15.77 -30.22 7.12
CA SER A 39 -16.38 -29.98 8.44
C SER A 39 -16.44 -28.48 8.78
N ALA A 40 -15.39 -27.74 8.46
CA ALA A 40 -15.37 -26.27 8.64
C ALA A 40 -16.44 -25.57 7.78
N LYS A 41 -16.57 -25.95 6.51
CA LYS A 41 -17.61 -25.42 5.62
C LYS A 41 -19.02 -25.79 6.07
N ALA A 42 -19.23 -27.00 6.51
CA ALA A 42 -20.52 -27.46 7.03
C ALA A 42 -20.91 -26.71 8.30
N PHE A 43 -19.94 -26.41 9.18
CA PHE A 43 -20.16 -25.59 10.36
C PHE A 43 -20.48 -24.13 9.97
N ALA A 44 -19.72 -23.53 9.07
CA ALA A 44 -19.95 -22.17 8.60
C ALA A 44 -21.36 -21.98 8.01
N ALA A 45 -21.87 -22.97 7.27
CA ALA A 45 -23.21 -22.95 6.70
C ALA A 45 -24.33 -22.90 7.78
N LYS A 46 -24.05 -23.37 9.00
CA LYS A 46 -25.01 -23.35 10.13
C LYS A 46 -25.01 -22.03 10.91
N MET A 47 -23.98 -21.17 10.73
CA MET A 47 -23.82 -19.93 11.49
C MET A 47 -24.99 -18.95 11.34
N PRO A 48 -25.56 -18.69 10.15
CA PRO A 48 -26.72 -17.80 10.04
C PRO A 48 -27.95 -18.29 10.83
N ALA A 49 -28.17 -19.59 10.86
CA ALA A 49 -29.27 -20.19 11.65
C ALA A 49 -29.00 -20.09 13.16
N PHE A 50 -27.75 -20.26 13.58
CA PHE A 50 -27.31 -20.08 14.97
C PHE A 50 -27.50 -18.62 15.41
N ILE A 51 -27.10 -17.65 14.63
CA ILE A 51 -27.29 -16.23 14.91
C ILE A 51 -28.77 -15.89 15.04
N ARG A 52 -29.63 -16.35 14.12
CA ARG A 52 -31.08 -16.14 14.20
C ARG A 52 -31.70 -16.69 15.49
N ARG A 53 -31.22 -17.85 15.94
CA ARG A 53 -31.75 -18.50 17.16
C ARG A 53 -31.33 -17.79 18.43
N HIS A 54 -30.10 -17.28 18.50
CA HIS A 54 -29.51 -16.82 19.76
C HIS A 54 -29.38 -15.31 19.90
N ALA A 55 -29.33 -14.57 18.79
CA ALA A 55 -29.05 -13.13 18.79
C ALA A 55 -30.31 -12.26 18.58
N GLY A 56 -31.48 -12.85 18.38
CA GLY A 56 -32.71 -12.12 18.06
C GLY A 56 -33.16 -11.13 19.15
N GLN A 57 -32.92 -11.45 20.42
CA GLN A 57 -33.27 -10.55 21.52
C GLN A 57 -32.42 -9.28 21.55
N ASP A 58 -31.13 -9.37 21.16
CA ASP A 58 -30.19 -8.25 21.20
C ASP A 58 -30.13 -7.46 19.89
N LEU A 59 -30.31 -8.15 18.75
CA LEU A 59 -30.10 -7.57 17.41
C LEU A 59 -31.40 -7.41 16.59
N GLY A 60 -32.55 -7.71 17.20
CA GLY A 60 -33.85 -7.56 16.55
C GLY A 60 -34.27 -8.76 15.69
N PRO A 61 -35.35 -8.62 14.88
CA PRO A 61 -36.03 -9.75 14.22
C PRO A 61 -35.20 -10.41 13.11
N GLU A 62 -34.24 -9.72 12.52
CA GLU A 62 -33.36 -10.25 11.46
C GLU A 62 -31.87 -10.15 11.81
N PRO A 63 -31.41 -10.79 12.89
CA PRO A 63 -30.06 -10.62 13.43
C PRO A 63 -28.96 -11.08 12.46
N ALA A 64 -29.25 -12.03 11.59
CA ALA A 64 -28.28 -12.52 10.59
C ALA A 64 -28.03 -11.53 9.42
N LYS A 65 -28.85 -10.49 9.26
CA LYS A 65 -28.57 -9.37 8.36
C LYS A 65 -27.66 -8.32 8.98
N VAL A 66 -27.68 -8.22 10.31
CA VAL A 66 -26.88 -7.26 11.08
C VAL A 66 -25.52 -7.84 11.45
N LEU A 67 -25.49 -9.11 11.87
CA LEU A 67 -24.26 -9.79 12.31
C LEU A 67 -23.91 -10.95 11.39
N SER A 68 -22.68 -10.98 10.91
CA SER A 68 -22.09 -12.11 10.18
C SER A 68 -20.85 -12.60 10.93
N LEU A 69 -20.71 -13.90 11.12
CA LEU A 69 -19.57 -14.55 11.75
C LEU A 69 -18.88 -15.49 10.75
N PRO A 70 -18.11 -14.96 9.80
CA PRO A 70 -17.40 -15.79 8.84
C PRO A 70 -16.25 -16.54 9.53
N LEU A 71 -16.03 -17.80 9.15
CA LEU A 71 -14.84 -18.54 9.55
C LEU A 71 -13.67 -18.10 8.66
N LEU A 72 -12.60 -17.64 9.30
CA LEU A 72 -11.37 -17.28 8.60
C LEU A 72 -10.31 -18.35 8.87
N PRO A 73 -9.75 -19.03 7.83
CA PRO A 73 -8.65 -19.96 8.01
C PRO A 73 -7.45 -19.27 8.67
N ILE A 74 -6.85 -19.87 9.69
CA ILE A 74 -5.75 -19.27 10.45
C ILE A 74 -4.56 -18.91 9.57
N ARG A 75 -4.36 -19.63 8.45
CA ARG A 75 -3.33 -19.32 7.44
C ARG A 75 -3.57 -17.98 6.75
N GLN A 76 -4.84 -17.55 6.63
CA GLN A 76 -5.24 -16.29 6.03
C GLN A 76 -5.34 -15.15 7.05
N ALA A 77 -5.40 -15.46 8.34
CA ALA A 77 -5.55 -14.47 9.40
C ALA A 77 -4.41 -13.42 9.42
N HIS A 78 -3.21 -13.79 8.93
CA HIS A 78 -2.09 -12.86 8.80
C HIS A 78 -2.31 -11.82 7.67
N LEU A 79 -2.90 -12.25 6.56
CA LEU A 79 -3.18 -11.38 5.41
C LEU A 79 -4.54 -10.68 5.52
N GLN A 80 -5.45 -11.28 6.28
CA GLN A 80 -6.82 -10.80 6.50
C GLN A 80 -7.14 -10.81 8.00
N PRO A 81 -6.53 -9.93 8.81
CA PRO A 81 -6.81 -9.89 10.24
C PRO A 81 -8.30 -9.56 10.48
N PRO A 82 -8.95 -10.21 11.45
CA PRO A 82 -10.33 -9.88 11.82
C PRO A 82 -10.39 -8.46 12.37
N GLY A 83 -11.36 -7.66 11.92
CA GLY A 83 -11.59 -6.31 12.45
C GLY A 83 -11.46 -5.14 11.47
N GLY A 84 -11.43 -5.36 10.16
CA GLY A 84 -11.74 -4.30 9.19
C GLY A 84 -10.57 -3.69 8.42
N ALA A 85 -10.32 -2.40 8.53
CA ALA A 85 -9.56 -1.58 7.57
C ALA A 85 -8.09 -1.97 7.30
N GLU A 86 -7.43 -2.71 8.19
CA GLU A 86 -6.07 -3.22 7.96
C GLU A 86 -6.01 -4.45 7.05
N VAL A 87 -7.16 -5.09 6.80
CA VAL A 87 -7.25 -6.35 6.06
C VAL A 87 -6.71 -6.23 4.63
N GLY A 88 -7.05 -5.12 3.95
CA GLY A 88 -6.59 -4.87 2.59
C GLY A 88 -5.12 -4.48 2.47
N ALA A 89 -4.57 -3.84 3.48
CA ALA A 89 -3.24 -3.24 3.41
C ALA A 89 -2.10 -4.26 3.37
N ARG A 90 -2.15 -5.32 4.20
CA ARG A 90 -1.10 -6.36 4.23
C ARG A 90 -1.12 -7.24 2.99
N ALA A 91 -2.30 -7.68 2.56
CA ALA A 91 -2.45 -8.45 1.32
C ALA A 91 -2.00 -7.63 0.11
N LEU A 92 -2.37 -6.35 0.06
CA LEU A 92 -1.95 -5.43 -1.00
C LEU A 92 -0.43 -5.30 -1.05
N THR A 93 0.26 -5.15 0.08
CA THR A 93 1.73 -5.05 0.13
C THR A 93 2.40 -6.30 -0.44
N VAL A 94 1.93 -7.50 -0.08
CA VAL A 94 2.49 -8.77 -0.58
C VAL A 94 2.27 -8.91 -2.09
N VAL A 95 1.04 -8.64 -2.57
CA VAL A 95 0.71 -8.70 -4.01
C VAL A 95 1.53 -7.68 -4.79
N THR A 96 1.66 -6.46 -4.26
CA THR A 96 2.45 -5.38 -4.85
C THR A 96 3.91 -5.78 -4.98
N LEU A 97 4.52 -6.31 -3.92
CA LEU A 97 5.92 -6.77 -3.93
C LEU A 97 6.13 -7.89 -4.95
N GLY A 98 5.20 -8.86 -5.01
CA GLY A 98 5.22 -9.93 -6.00
C GLY A 98 5.14 -9.40 -7.43
N LEU A 99 4.24 -8.46 -7.69
CA LEU A 99 4.07 -7.83 -9.01
C LEU A 99 5.33 -7.07 -9.43
N VAL A 100 5.90 -6.24 -8.54
CA VAL A 100 7.15 -5.52 -8.79
C VAL A 100 8.28 -6.49 -9.12
N GLY A 101 8.42 -7.57 -8.35
CA GLY A 101 9.43 -8.60 -8.60
C GLY A 101 9.28 -9.29 -9.96
N ILE A 102 8.06 -9.73 -10.30
CA ILE A 102 7.76 -10.38 -11.58
C ILE A 102 8.01 -9.45 -12.76
N LEU A 103 7.55 -8.20 -12.70
CA LEU A 103 7.73 -7.25 -13.78
C LEU A 103 9.20 -6.83 -13.95
N THR A 104 9.95 -6.66 -12.85
CA THR A 104 11.39 -6.39 -12.91
C THR A 104 12.15 -7.57 -13.53
N LEU A 105 11.78 -8.80 -13.15
CA LEU A 105 12.35 -10.01 -13.76
C LEU A 105 12.03 -10.10 -15.25
N LEU A 106 10.80 -9.78 -15.66
CA LEU A 106 10.39 -9.73 -17.06
C LEU A 106 11.25 -8.73 -17.85
N ILE A 107 11.47 -7.53 -17.32
CA ILE A 107 12.36 -6.53 -17.94
C ILE A 107 13.79 -7.07 -18.08
N ALA A 108 14.30 -7.77 -17.07
CA ALA A 108 15.63 -8.38 -17.11
C ALA A 108 15.75 -9.47 -18.20
N ILE A 109 14.72 -10.32 -18.33
CA ILE A 109 14.63 -11.34 -19.40
C ILE A 109 14.61 -10.66 -20.78
N ILE A 110 13.76 -9.66 -20.96
CA ILE A 110 13.66 -8.88 -22.20
C ILE A 110 15.02 -8.27 -22.56
N ASN A 111 15.71 -7.69 -21.56
CA ASN A 111 17.03 -7.09 -21.76
C ASN A 111 18.05 -8.13 -22.21
N TYR A 112 18.09 -9.31 -21.57
CA TYR A 112 18.96 -10.41 -21.98
C TYR A 112 18.68 -10.84 -23.43
N VAL A 113 17.40 -11.06 -23.78
CA VAL A 113 16.97 -11.44 -25.14
C VAL A 113 17.40 -10.38 -26.16
N ASN A 114 17.24 -9.09 -25.85
CA ASN A 114 17.65 -7.99 -26.71
C ASN A 114 19.17 -8.01 -26.99
N LEU A 115 19.97 -8.15 -25.93
CA LEU A 115 21.44 -8.16 -26.05
C LEU A 115 21.93 -9.42 -26.75
N ALA A 116 21.42 -10.61 -26.41
CA ALA A 116 21.78 -11.87 -27.03
C ALA A 116 21.44 -11.87 -28.54
N THR A 117 20.26 -11.32 -28.90
CA THR A 117 19.83 -11.20 -30.31
C THR A 117 20.67 -10.19 -31.08
N ALA A 118 21.07 -9.09 -30.44
CA ALA A 118 21.98 -8.12 -31.04
C ALA A 118 23.35 -8.75 -31.37
N GLN A 119 23.87 -9.59 -30.45
CA GLN A 119 25.16 -10.28 -30.64
C GLN A 119 25.09 -11.46 -31.59
N ALA A 120 23.89 -11.96 -31.94
CA ALA A 120 23.67 -13.12 -32.81
C ALA A 120 24.39 -12.99 -34.16
N GLY A 121 24.47 -11.78 -34.71
CA GLY A 121 25.20 -11.55 -35.98
C GLY A 121 26.70 -11.81 -35.92
N ARG A 122 27.34 -11.62 -34.76
CA ARG A 122 28.78 -11.94 -34.56
C ARG A 122 28.98 -13.46 -34.44
N ARG A 123 28.06 -14.15 -33.81
CA ARG A 123 28.10 -15.63 -33.65
C ARG A 123 27.61 -16.40 -34.88
N ALA A 124 27.02 -15.70 -35.86
CA ALA A 124 26.50 -16.35 -37.07
C ALA A 124 27.58 -17.11 -37.88
N ARG A 125 28.80 -16.55 -38.00
CA ARG A 125 29.92 -17.22 -38.67
C ARG A 125 30.37 -18.48 -37.91
N GLU A 126 30.48 -18.39 -36.60
CA GLU A 126 30.80 -19.54 -35.72
C GLU A 126 29.77 -20.67 -35.86
N VAL A 127 28.47 -20.33 -35.84
CA VAL A 127 27.38 -21.26 -36.04
C VAL A 127 27.41 -21.90 -37.43
N ALA A 128 27.68 -21.10 -38.46
CA ALA A 128 27.82 -21.57 -39.83
C ALA A 128 28.98 -22.58 -40.00
N MET A 129 30.13 -22.28 -39.42
CA MET A 129 31.30 -23.16 -39.39
C MET A 129 30.97 -24.49 -38.69
N ARG A 130 30.34 -24.46 -37.51
CA ARG A 130 29.94 -25.68 -36.79
C ARG A 130 28.95 -26.51 -37.60
N LYS A 131 28.01 -25.89 -38.32
CA LYS A 131 27.05 -26.60 -39.18
C LYS A 131 27.75 -27.29 -40.36
N VAL A 132 28.77 -26.66 -40.99
CA VAL A 132 29.58 -27.26 -42.05
C VAL A 132 30.35 -28.46 -41.52
N LEU A 133 30.80 -28.42 -40.25
CA LEU A 133 31.43 -29.53 -39.55
C LEU A 133 30.45 -30.57 -39.01
N GLY A 134 29.16 -30.53 -39.38
CA GLY A 134 28.16 -31.54 -39.04
C GLY A 134 27.31 -31.26 -37.81
N ALA A 135 27.40 -30.10 -37.17
CA ALA A 135 26.53 -29.79 -36.04
C ALA A 135 25.07 -29.62 -36.47
N HIS A 136 24.17 -30.39 -35.90
CA HIS A 136 22.74 -30.31 -36.18
C HIS A 136 22.03 -29.33 -35.23
N ARG A 137 20.84 -28.89 -35.61
CA ARG A 137 20.06 -27.84 -34.93
C ARG A 137 19.88 -28.06 -33.43
N ALA A 138 19.54 -29.31 -33.04
CA ALA A 138 19.28 -29.62 -31.63
C ALA A 138 20.54 -29.45 -30.74
N MET A 139 21.73 -29.76 -31.29
CA MET A 139 23.00 -29.58 -30.59
C MET A 139 23.30 -28.08 -30.31
N LEU A 140 23.07 -27.24 -31.33
CA LEU A 140 23.25 -25.77 -31.19
C LEU A 140 22.23 -25.20 -30.21
N ILE A 141 20.96 -25.60 -30.27
CA ILE A 141 19.93 -25.15 -29.33
C ILE A 141 20.31 -25.54 -27.90
N ARG A 142 20.69 -26.81 -27.65
CA ARG A 142 21.13 -27.25 -26.32
C ARG A 142 22.33 -26.45 -25.81
N GLN A 143 23.28 -26.13 -26.66
CA GLN A 143 24.45 -25.34 -26.29
C GLN A 143 24.05 -23.92 -25.87
N PHE A 144 23.28 -23.18 -26.71
CA PHE A 144 22.86 -21.82 -26.39
C PHE A 144 21.91 -21.75 -25.20
N MET A 145 21.06 -22.75 -25.03
CA MET A 145 20.22 -22.90 -23.83
C MET A 145 21.10 -23.14 -22.59
N GLY A 146 22.10 -24.01 -22.67
CA GLY A 146 23.03 -24.25 -21.58
C GLY A 146 23.81 -22.99 -21.19
N GLU A 147 24.31 -22.22 -22.19
CA GLU A 147 24.97 -20.93 -21.93
C GLU A 147 24.02 -19.94 -21.21
N ALA A 148 22.76 -19.84 -21.64
CA ALA A 148 21.77 -18.96 -21.01
C ALA A 148 21.45 -19.39 -19.58
N VAL A 149 21.21 -20.68 -19.34
CA VAL A 149 20.91 -21.22 -18.01
C VAL A 149 22.12 -21.02 -17.08
N SER A 150 23.35 -21.28 -17.54
CA SER A 150 24.58 -21.05 -16.75
C SER A 150 24.75 -19.58 -16.36
N MET A 151 24.49 -18.65 -17.30
CA MET A 151 24.57 -17.22 -17.00
C MET A 151 23.52 -16.78 -15.99
N VAL A 152 22.27 -17.27 -16.13
CA VAL A 152 21.21 -17.01 -15.17
C VAL A 152 21.52 -17.63 -13.81
N ALA A 153 22.16 -18.82 -13.76
CA ALA A 153 22.59 -19.45 -12.51
C ALA A 153 23.62 -18.59 -11.76
N VAL A 154 24.63 -18.10 -12.45
CA VAL A 154 25.64 -17.19 -11.87
C VAL A 154 24.97 -15.89 -11.39
N ALA A 155 24.09 -15.30 -12.19
CA ALA A 155 23.37 -14.09 -11.81
C ALA A 155 22.46 -14.32 -10.59
N ALA A 156 21.81 -15.49 -10.51
CA ALA A 156 20.96 -15.86 -9.38
C ALA A 156 21.75 -16.06 -8.09
N LEU A 157 22.94 -16.66 -8.16
CA LEU A 157 23.85 -16.78 -7.01
C LEU A 157 24.31 -15.41 -6.51
N ILE A 158 24.71 -14.52 -7.40
CA ILE A 158 25.08 -13.15 -7.05
C ILE A 158 23.86 -12.42 -6.44
N GLY A 159 22.69 -12.58 -7.03
CA GLY A 159 21.43 -12.01 -6.52
C GLY A 159 21.09 -12.52 -5.12
N MET A 160 21.32 -13.79 -4.83
CA MET A 160 21.13 -14.38 -3.50
C MET A 160 22.06 -13.73 -2.47
N ILE A 161 23.35 -13.59 -2.79
CA ILE A 161 24.34 -12.94 -1.93
C ILE A 161 23.94 -11.48 -1.66
N LEU A 162 23.58 -10.75 -2.72
CA LEU A 162 23.13 -9.36 -2.60
C LEU A 162 21.87 -9.22 -1.75
N THR A 163 20.95 -10.18 -1.85
CA THR A 163 19.73 -10.21 -1.04
C THR A 163 20.08 -10.36 0.44
N GLU A 164 20.95 -11.30 0.78
CA GLU A 164 21.37 -11.55 2.16
C GLU A 164 22.10 -10.35 2.77
N VAL A 165 23.03 -9.76 2.03
CA VAL A 165 23.79 -8.57 2.47
C VAL A 165 22.88 -7.34 2.62
N SER A 166 21.85 -7.19 1.77
CA SER A 166 20.93 -6.05 1.84
C SER A 166 19.80 -6.23 2.87
N LEU A 167 19.54 -7.45 3.35
CA LEU A 167 18.44 -7.77 4.25
C LEU A 167 18.42 -6.95 5.55
N PRO A 168 19.55 -6.72 6.26
CA PRO A 168 19.58 -5.86 7.45
C PRO A 168 19.15 -4.42 7.14
N MET A 169 19.61 -3.88 6.00
CA MET A 169 19.25 -2.52 5.57
C MET A 169 17.76 -2.42 5.20
N ILE A 170 17.23 -3.44 4.51
CA ILE A 170 15.80 -3.51 4.15
C ILE A 170 14.94 -3.62 5.41
N ASN A 171 15.35 -4.43 6.39
CA ASN A 171 14.66 -4.57 7.67
C ASN A 171 14.65 -3.25 8.45
N ALA A 172 15.79 -2.59 8.54
CA ALA A 172 15.91 -1.29 9.22
C ALA A 172 15.05 -0.19 8.53
N ALA A 173 15.12 -0.11 7.20
CA ALA A 173 14.38 0.90 6.44
C ALA A 173 12.86 0.65 6.42
N GLY A 174 12.44 -0.62 6.42
CA GLY A 174 11.03 -1.03 6.34
C GLY A 174 10.37 -1.26 7.70
N GLY A 175 11.13 -1.28 8.81
CA GLY A 175 10.62 -1.74 10.11
C GLY A 175 10.13 -3.19 10.03
N LEU A 176 10.81 -4.03 9.26
CA LEU A 176 10.49 -5.42 9.00
C LEU A 176 11.45 -6.34 9.79
N SER A 177 11.06 -7.60 9.93
CA SER A 177 11.88 -8.65 10.52
C SER A 177 11.97 -9.85 9.58
N LEU A 178 12.41 -9.59 8.34
CA LEU A 178 12.58 -10.62 7.32
C LEU A 178 13.84 -11.43 7.62
N THR A 179 13.71 -12.74 7.48
CA THR A 179 14.84 -13.68 7.58
C THR A 179 14.99 -14.41 6.25
N PHE A 180 16.23 -14.75 5.89
CA PHE A 180 16.46 -15.50 4.65
C PHE A 180 15.99 -16.95 4.83
N PRO A 181 15.10 -17.47 3.94
CA PRO A 181 14.53 -18.80 4.08
C PRO A 181 15.47 -19.88 3.49
N TYR A 182 16.55 -20.23 4.18
CA TYR A 182 17.60 -21.13 3.69
C TYR A 182 17.10 -22.50 3.19
N VAL A 183 15.97 -23.01 3.72
CA VAL A 183 15.40 -24.30 3.30
C VAL A 183 14.64 -24.19 1.99
N LEU A 184 13.90 -23.09 1.80
CA LEU A 184 13.04 -22.88 0.62
C LEU A 184 13.77 -22.18 -0.53
N ALA A 185 14.81 -21.41 -0.25
CA ALA A 185 15.52 -20.62 -1.24
C ALA A 185 16.22 -21.49 -2.32
N PRO A 186 16.94 -22.58 -2.01
CA PRO A 186 17.62 -23.38 -3.03
C PRO A 186 16.67 -23.99 -4.08
N PRO A 187 15.58 -24.70 -3.73
CA PRO A 187 14.68 -25.25 -4.74
C PRO A 187 13.96 -24.18 -5.56
N ILE A 188 13.59 -23.04 -4.96
CA ILE A 188 13.01 -21.91 -5.68
C ILE A 188 14.04 -21.31 -6.64
N LEU A 189 15.29 -21.16 -6.21
CA LEU A 189 16.37 -20.63 -7.05
C LEU A 189 16.62 -21.53 -8.26
N VAL A 190 16.69 -22.85 -8.07
CA VAL A 190 16.84 -23.82 -9.15
C VAL A 190 15.68 -23.73 -10.16
N ALA A 191 14.45 -23.69 -9.66
CA ALA A 191 13.26 -23.51 -10.51
C ALA A 191 13.33 -22.19 -11.28
N LEU A 192 13.70 -21.09 -10.62
CA LEU A 192 13.86 -19.78 -11.25
C LEU A 192 14.93 -19.81 -12.34
N VAL A 193 16.09 -20.41 -12.08
CA VAL A 193 17.19 -20.53 -13.06
C VAL A 193 16.74 -21.32 -14.30
N VAL A 194 16.02 -22.42 -14.12
CA VAL A 194 15.55 -23.24 -15.23
C VAL A 194 14.49 -22.48 -16.05
N ILE A 195 13.51 -21.88 -15.37
CA ILE A 195 12.42 -21.15 -16.04
C ILE A 195 12.97 -19.90 -16.75
N VAL A 196 13.71 -19.06 -16.04
CA VAL A 196 14.21 -17.79 -16.58
C VAL A 196 15.28 -18.03 -17.63
N GLY A 197 16.23 -18.94 -17.37
CA GLY A 197 17.26 -19.32 -18.34
C GLY A 197 16.67 -19.95 -19.59
N GLY A 198 15.62 -20.79 -19.41
CA GLY A 198 14.84 -21.34 -20.52
C GLY A 198 14.16 -20.26 -21.37
N LEU A 199 13.39 -19.40 -20.76
CA LEU A 199 12.69 -18.31 -21.46
C LEU A 199 13.65 -17.33 -22.13
N ALA A 200 14.69 -16.94 -21.45
CA ALA A 200 15.67 -15.99 -21.96
C ALA A 200 16.53 -16.57 -23.12
N GLY A 201 16.89 -17.86 -23.02
CA GLY A 201 17.71 -18.54 -24.02
C GLY A 201 16.93 -19.04 -25.25
N PHE A 202 15.62 -19.31 -25.11
CA PHE A 202 14.82 -19.95 -26.15
C PHE A 202 14.79 -19.20 -27.48
N TYR A 203 14.44 -17.92 -27.45
CA TYR A 203 14.35 -17.12 -28.67
C TYR A 203 15.70 -16.92 -29.36
N PRO A 204 16.80 -16.52 -28.69
CA PRO A 204 18.12 -16.45 -29.30
C PRO A 204 18.62 -17.78 -29.86
N ALA A 205 18.39 -18.89 -29.14
CA ALA A 205 18.82 -20.22 -29.58
C ALA A 205 18.12 -20.67 -30.88
N ILE A 206 16.81 -20.44 -30.99
CA ILE A 206 16.07 -20.72 -32.22
C ILE A 206 16.53 -19.83 -33.35
N LEU A 207 16.69 -18.53 -33.11
CA LEU A 207 17.13 -17.59 -34.12
C LEU A 207 18.49 -17.96 -34.70
N LEU A 208 19.49 -18.24 -33.84
CA LEU A 208 20.83 -18.64 -34.23
C LEU A 208 20.85 -20.00 -34.96
N SER A 209 20.06 -20.95 -34.48
CA SER A 209 19.99 -22.29 -35.12
C SER A 209 19.38 -22.28 -36.52
N ARG A 210 18.60 -21.25 -36.88
CA ARG A 210 17.95 -21.13 -38.21
C ARG A 210 18.82 -20.55 -39.31
N PHE A 211 20.00 -19.95 -39.00
CA PHE A 211 20.85 -19.35 -40.01
C PHE A 211 21.36 -20.40 -41.05
N PRO A 212 21.17 -20.14 -42.35
CA PRO A 212 21.70 -21.00 -43.42
C PRO A 212 23.21 -20.84 -43.51
N ALA A 213 23.97 -21.94 -43.37
CA ALA A 213 25.43 -21.91 -43.34
C ALA A 213 26.03 -21.35 -44.65
N ALA A 214 25.50 -21.80 -45.80
CA ALA A 214 25.98 -21.36 -47.12
C ALA A 214 25.84 -19.84 -47.33
N ALA A 215 24.68 -19.25 -46.95
CA ALA A 215 24.42 -17.84 -47.10
C ALA A 215 25.30 -16.97 -46.17
N VAL A 216 25.61 -17.50 -44.95
CA VAL A 216 26.47 -16.80 -43.99
C VAL A 216 27.91 -16.79 -44.39
N LEU A 217 28.44 -17.85 -45.01
CA LEU A 217 29.82 -17.99 -45.45
C LEU A 217 30.06 -17.29 -46.79
N ALA A 218 29.04 -17.26 -47.68
CA ALA A 218 29.14 -16.60 -48.99
C ALA A 218 28.97 -15.07 -48.91
N SER A 219 28.42 -14.51 -47.85
CA SER A 219 28.16 -13.08 -47.74
C SER A 219 29.19 -12.40 -46.85
N ALA A 220 29.84 -11.31 -47.35
CA ALA A 220 30.68 -10.42 -46.56
C ALA A 220 29.87 -9.67 -45.46
N ARG A 221 28.55 -9.67 -45.57
CA ARG A 221 27.62 -9.08 -44.58
C ARG A 221 27.00 -10.16 -43.70
N ALA A 222 27.24 -10.07 -42.38
CA ALA A 222 26.62 -10.98 -41.41
C ALA A 222 25.08 -10.94 -41.53
N PRO A 223 24.39 -12.08 -41.75
CA PRO A 223 22.92 -12.15 -41.76
C PRO A 223 22.43 -11.95 -40.33
N GLY A 224 21.74 -10.93 -40.05
CA GLY A 224 21.20 -10.61 -38.71
C GLY A 224 20.53 -9.26 -38.65
N GLY A 225 20.53 -8.54 -39.77
CA GLY A 225 19.97 -7.20 -39.89
C GLY A 225 18.68 -7.09 -40.69
N GLY A 226 17.95 -8.20 -40.91
CA GLY A 226 16.65 -8.14 -41.59
C GLY A 226 15.62 -7.31 -40.84
N ARG A 227 14.66 -6.71 -41.59
CA ARG A 227 13.55 -5.89 -41.02
C ARG A 227 12.82 -6.59 -39.87
N ALA A 228 12.70 -7.91 -39.88
CA ALA A 228 12.05 -8.67 -38.83
C ALA A 228 12.81 -8.66 -37.50
N GLY A 229 14.13 -8.82 -37.49
CA GLY A 229 14.95 -8.80 -36.29
C GLY A 229 15.09 -7.40 -35.67
N THR A 230 14.93 -6.34 -36.47
CA THR A 230 14.90 -4.96 -35.97
C THR A 230 13.57 -4.66 -35.29
N ARG A 231 12.43 -5.08 -35.89
CA ARG A 231 11.09 -4.88 -35.31
C ARG A 231 10.90 -5.60 -33.99
N SER A 232 11.35 -6.87 -33.87
CA SER A 232 11.21 -7.60 -32.60
C SER A 232 11.97 -6.91 -31.46
N ARG A 233 13.16 -6.39 -31.71
CA ARG A 233 13.92 -5.60 -30.72
C ARG A 233 13.26 -4.28 -30.35
N GLU A 234 12.69 -3.57 -31.33
CA GLU A 234 11.92 -2.34 -31.05
C GLU A 234 10.71 -2.62 -30.18
N ILE A 235 9.95 -3.70 -30.45
CA ILE A 235 8.81 -4.12 -29.62
C ILE A 235 9.26 -4.45 -28.19
N LEU A 236 10.36 -5.16 -28.02
CA LEU A 236 10.90 -5.50 -26.70
C LEU A 236 11.31 -4.24 -25.92
N VAL A 237 11.93 -3.25 -26.59
CA VAL A 237 12.26 -1.95 -26.00
C VAL A 237 10.99 -1.20 -25.61
N VAL A 238 9.96 -1.21 -26.45
CA VAL A 238 8.66 -0.57 -26.16
C VAL A 238 8.02 -1.20 -24.89
N ILE A 239 7.99 -2.52 -24.80
CA ILE A 239 7.45 -3.21 -23.62
C ILE A 239 8.26 -2.85 -22.37
N GLN A 240 9.60 -2.90 -22.46
CA GLN A 240 10.50 -2.66 -21.34
C GLN A 240 10.36 -1.22 -20.80
N PHE A 241 10.41 -0.21 -21.67
CA PHE A 241 10.20 1.18 -21.27
C PHE A 241 8.75 1.44 -20.86
N GLY A 242 7.77 0.79 -21.50
CA GLY A 242 6.36 0.89 -21.13
C GLY A 242 6.11 0.45 -19.69
N VAL A 243 6.67 -0.68 -19.27
CA VAL A 243 6.59 -1.15 -17.89
C VAL A 243 7.31 -0.22 -16.93
N ALA A 244 8.53 0.24 -17.28
CA ALA A 244 9.28 1.18 -16.43
C ALA A 244 8.52 2.51 -16.23
N ILE A 245 7.94 3.07 -17.29
CA ILE A 245 7.15 4.30 -17.25
C ILE A 245 5.87 4.09 -16.43
N ALA A 246 5.18 2.96 -16.61
CA ALA A 246 3.99 2.64 -15.83
C ALA A 246 4.31 2.54 -14.33
N PHE A 247 5.45 1.95 -13.96
CA PHE A 247 5.93 1.95 -12.57
C PHE A 247 6.22 3.36 -12.03
N MET A 248 6.83 4.21 -12.83
CA MET A 248 7.10 5.59 -12.41
C MET A 248 5.81 6.38 -12.20
N ILE A 249 4.83 6.23 -13.10
CA ILE A 249 3.51 6.86 -12.94
C ILE A 249 2.84 6.33 -11.68
N ALA A 250 2.80 4.99 -11.48
CA ALA A 250 2.22 4.39 -10.30
C ALA A 250 2.87 4.90 -9.00
N THR A 251 4.21 4.95 -8.96
CA THR A 251 4.96 5.50 -7.82
C THR A 251 4.58 6.94 -7.54
N THR A 252 4.50 7.77 -8.58
CA THR A 252 4.14 9.20 -8.44
C THR A 252 2.72 9.36 -7.90
N VAL A 253 1.76 8.58 -8.39
CA VAL A 253 0.36 8.60 -7.92
C VAL A 253 0.26 8.09 -6.48
N LEU A 254 0.98 7.01 -6.13
CA LEU A 254 1.04 6.48 -4.75
C LEU A 254 1.57 7.53 -3.76
N ILE A 255 2.66 8.21 -4.11
CA ILE A 255 3.23 9.28 -3.29
C ILE A 255 2.24 10.45 -3.17
N ALA A 256 1.63 10.85 -4.29
CA ALA A 256 0.65 11.94 -4.30
C ALA A 256 -0.57 11.61 -3.42
N GLN A 257 -1.10 10.38 -3.50
CA GLN A 257 -2.20 9.91 -2.64
C GLN A 257 -1.79 9.91 -1.16
N THR A 258 -0.60 9.42 -0.83
CA THR A 258 -0.12 9.42 0.56
C THR A 258 0.00 10.84 1.11
N ILE A 259 0.53 11.79 0.32
CA ILE A 259 0.62 13.20 0.70
C ILE A 259 -0.78 13.81 0.85
N HIS A 260 -1.70 13.52 -0.09
CA HIS A 260 -3.08 14.01 -0.05
C HIS A 260 -3.77 13.58 1.25
N VAL A 261 -3.73 12.28 1.55
CA VAL A 261 -4.35 11.73 2.77
C VAL A 261 -3.72 12.29 4.05
N ARG A 262 -2.40 12.44 4.07
CA ARG A 262 -1.71 13.06 5.22
C ARG A 262 -2.08 14.52 5.44
N ARG A 263 -2.47 15.24 4.39
CA ARG A 263 -2.88 16.65 4.46
C ARG A 263 -4.38 16.84 4.55
N SER A 264 -5.16 15.75 4.45
CA SER A 264 -6.62 15.83 4.53
C SER A 264 -7.07 16.38 5.87
N ASP A 265 -8.14 17.15 5.84
CA ASP A 265 -8.78 17.68 7.05
C ASP A 265 -9.51 16.54 7.77
N LEU A 266 -9.04 16.20 8.96
CA LEU A 266 -9.65 15.19 9.83
C LEU A 266 -10.74 15.78 10.74
N GLY A 267 -10.98 17.09 10.66
CA GLY A 267 -11.90 17.81 11.52
C GLY A 267 -11.29 18.20 12.88
N PHE A 268 -9.97 18.02 13.06
CA PHE A 268 -9.24 18.47 14.23
C PHE A 268 -7.79 18.83 13.90
N ARG A 269 -7.20 19.73 14.69
CA ARG A 269 -5.79 20.09 14.56
C ARG A 269 -4.92 19.02 15.19
N ARG A 270 -4.02 18.43 14.43
CA ARG A 270 -3.10 17.37 14.88
C ARG A 270 -1.98 17.90 15.76
N GLU A 271 -1.44 19.09 15.40
CA GLU A 271 -0.37 19.74 16.14
C GLU A 271 -0.85 20.10 17.55
N GLY A 272 -0.01 19.86 18.54
CA GLY A 272 -0.34 20.12 19.92
C GLY A 272 -1.39 19.17 20.51
N LEU A 273 -1.53 17.96 19.95
CA LEU A 273 -2.43 16.94 20.45
C LEU A 273 -1.67 15.66 20.81
N MET A 274 -1.78 15.24 22.06
CA MET A 274 -1.22 14.00 22.59
C MET A 274 -2.32 13.06 23.04
N ILE A 275 -2.21 11.82 22.67
CA ILE A 275 -3.16 10.74 22.97
C ILE A 275 -2.54 9.85 24.04
N LEU A 276 -3.33 9.46 25.03
CA LEU A 276 -2.96 8.61 26.16
C LEU A 276 -3.71 7.27 26.12
N PRO A 277 -3.24 6.29 25.35
CA PRO A 277 -3.86 4.95 25.30
C PRO A 277 -3.79 4.23 26.64
N SER A 278 -2.80 4.53 27.48
CA SER A 278 -2.66 3.93 28.81
C SER A 278 -3.90 4.10 29.69
N MET A 279 -4.72 5.14 29.45
CA MET A 279 -5.98 5.31 30.19
C MET A 279 -7.03 4.23 29.85
N ALA A 280 -6.91 3.58 28.69
CA ALA A 280 -7.81 2.49 28.30
C ALA A 280 -7.40 1.12 28.89
N ASP A 281 -6.35 1.04 29.71
CA ASP A 281 -5.96 -0.20 30.37
C ASP A 281 -7.06 -0.68 31.33
N LYS A 282 -7.41 -1.96 31.23
CA LYS A 282 -8.47 -2.57 32.05
C LYS A 282 -8.20 -2.55 33.56
N ARG A 283 -6.97 -2.28 33.97
CA ARG A 283 -6.57 -2.11 35.38
C ARG A 283 -6.80 -0.68 35.89
N MET A 284 -7.18 0.24 35.00
CA MET A 284 -7.55 1.61 35.38
C MET A 284 -8.95 1.60 35.97
N PHE A 285 -9.09 1.96 37.23
CA PHE A 285 -10.40 2.06 37.88
C PHE A 285 -11.03 3.44 37.62
N PRO A 286 -12.36 3.53 37.51
CA PRO A 286 -13.05 4.81 37.26
C PRO A 286 -12.73 5.92 38.30
N ASP A 287 -12.54 5.56 39.55
CA ASP A 287 -12.19 6.44 40.66
C ASP A 287 -10.76 7.03 40.52
N GLN A 288 -9.84 6.35 39.83
CA GLN A 288 -8.48 6.82 39.55
C GLN A 288 -8.44 7.77 38.34
N THR A 289 -9.32 7.59 37.40
CA THR A 289 -9.29 8.33 36.13
C THR A 289 -9.52 9.83 36.31
N ARG A 290 -10.51 10.22 37.11
CA ARG A 290 -10.81 11.64 37.37
C ARG A 290 -9.65 12.37 38.03
N PRO A 291 -9.02 11.89 39.13
CA PRO A 291 -7.86 12.53 39.73
C PRO A 291 -6.69 12.70 38.77
N ILE A 292 -6.43 11.68 37.93
CA ILE A 292 -5.36 11.75 36.92
C ILE A 292 -5.65 12.85 35.90
N LEU A 293 -6.86 12.91 35.33
CA LEU A 293 -7.23 13.97 34.39
C LEU A 293 -7.12 15.37 35.03
N ALA A 294 -7.55 15.50 36.28
CA ALA A 294 -7.43 16.75 37.02
C ALA A 294 -5.97 17.17 37.27
N ALA A 295 -5.10 16.20 37.59
CA ALA A 295 -3.66 16.46 37.74
C ALA A 295 -3.00 16.88 36.44
N LEU A 296 -3.36 16.21 35.34
CA LEU A 296 -2.83 16.51 34.01
C LEU A 296 -3.24 17.91 33.51
N ARG A 297 -4.47 18.36 33.84
CA ARG A 297 -4.94 19.74 33.51
C ARG A 297 -4.12 20.84 34.16
N ARG A 298 -3.47 20.56 35.29
CA ARG A 298 -2.66 21.55 36.05
C ARG A 298 -1.21 21.65 35.54
N LEU A 299 -0.80 20.79 34.59
CA LEU A 299 0.57 20.82 34.08
C LEU A 299 0.80 22.06 33.20
N PRO A 300 1.96 22.72 33.34
CA PRO A 300 2.33 23.84 32.49
C PRO A 300 2.31 23.44 31.02
N GLY A 301 1.75 24.29 30.16
CA GLY A 301 1.64 24.04 28.72
C GLY A 301 0.45 23.17 28.32
N VAL A 302 -0.31 22.60 29.28
CA VAL A 302 -1.56 21.86 28.97
C VAL A 302 -2.73 22.84 28.85
N VAL A 303 -3.43 22.81 27.74
CA VAL A 303 -4.59 23.69 27.44
C VAL A 303 -5.91 23.05 27.86
N SER A 304 -6.07 21.75 27.56
CA SER A 304 -7.23 20.96 27.96
C SER A 304 -6.89 19.47 28.02
N VAL A 305 -7.65 18.74 28.84
CA VAL A 305 -7.53 17.28 28.95
C VAL A 305 -8.93 16.68 28.89
N GLY A 306 -9.19 15.96 27.82
CA GLY A 306 -10.46 15.28 27.58
C GLY A 306 -10.30 13.75 27.55
N SER A 307 -11.44 13.05 27.43
CA SER A 307 -11.46 11.60 27.29
C SER A 307 -12.58 11.15 26.37
N GLY A 308 -12.42 10.01 25.75
CA GLY A 308 -13.45 9.40 24.89
C GLY A 308 -13.24 7.91 24.71
N SER A 309 -14.28 7.19 24.28
CA SER A 309 -14.22 5.75 24.03
C SER A 309 -13.32 5.38 22.85
N ALA A 310 -12.97 6.33 22.01
CA ALA A 310 -12.00 6.20 20.92
C ALA A 310 -11.25 7.50 20.69
N GLY A 311 -10.10 7.41 20.03
CA GLY A 311 -9.26 8.52 19.60
C GLY A 311 -8.60 8.23 18.24
N PRO A 312 -7.77 9.15 17.74
CA PRO A 312 -7.03 8.94 16.51
C PRO A 312 -6.31 7.60 16.48
N GLY A 313 -6.59 6.79 15.47
CA GLY A 313 -5.97 5.48 15.31
C GLY A 313 -6.75 4.29 15.89
N ASP A 314 -7.90 4.49 16.53
CA ASP A 314 -8.68 3.38 17.12
C ASP A 314 -9.82 2.87 16.20
N GLY A 315 -10.16 3.65 15.17
CA GLY A 315 -11.29 3.33 14.30
C GLY A 315 -12.64 3.56 14.97
N ASP A 316 -13.69 2.97 14.40
CA ASP A 316 -15.06 3.03 14.89
C ASP A 316 -15.29 1.82 15.80
N SER A 317 -15.26 2.04 17.11
CA SER A 317 -15.22 0.93 18.09
C SER A 317 -16.58 0.47 18.61
N ASN A 318 -17.58 1.34 18.64
CA ASN A 318 -18.89 1.01 19.21
C ASN A 318 -20.00 1.21 18.16
N LEU A 319 -20.45 0.13 17.57
CA LEU A 319 -21.58 0.16 16.64
C LEU A 319 -22.90 0.07 17.41
N ASP A 320 -23.85 0.91 17.05
CA ASP A 320 -25.20 0.93 17.58
C ASP A 320 -26.20 0.98 16.42
N VAL A 321 -27.44 0.60 16.65
CA VAL A 321 -28.51 0.60 15.66
C VAL A 321 -29.61 1.57 16.08
N ILE A 322 -29.98 2.49 15.19
CA ILE A 322 -31.08 3.41 15.39
C ILE A 322 -32.31 2.88 14.64
N ASP A 323 -33.40 2.70 15.34
CA ASP A 323 -34.70 2.32 14.75
C ASP A 323 -35.30 3.54 14.06
N LEU A 324 -35.40 3.51 12.73
CA LEU A 324 -36.02 4.56 11.95
C LEU A 324 -37.42 4.13 11.48
N PRO A 325 -38.45 5.01 11.57
CA PRO A 325 -39.79 4.67 11.10
C PRO A 325 -39.81 4.32 9.61
N GLY A 326 -40.35 3.13 9.27
CA GLY A 326 -40.53 2.70 7.88
C GLY A 326 -39.24 2.38 7.12
N ARG A 327 -38.08 2.28 7.79
CA ARG A 327 -36.79 1.96 7.19
C ARG A 327 -36.08 0.87 8.01
N PRO A 328 -35.16 0.11 7.41
CA PRO A 328 -34.26 -0.75 8.16
C PRO A 328 -33.48 0.07 9.20
N GLY A 329 -33.12 -0.55 10.32
CA GLY A 329 -32.31 0.10 11.34
C GLY A 329 -30.99 0.63 10.77
N LEU A 330 -30.65 1.86 11.11
CA LEU A 330 -29.42 2.52 10.68
C LEU A 330 -28.29 2.18 11.64
N THR A 331 -27.24 1.49 11.14
CA THR A 331 -26.03 1.27 11.91
C THR A 331 -25.22 2.56 12.01
N VAL A 332 -24.88 2.95 13.22
CA VAL A 332 -24.12 4.17 13.52
C VAL A 332 -22.94 3.85 14.45
N SER A 333 -21.90 4.65 14.37
CA SER A 333 -20.83 4.64 15.37
C SER A 333 -21.30 5.44 16.58
N ASN A 334 -21.31 4.84 17.76
CA ASN A 334 -21.66 5.50 19.01
C ASN A 334 -20.41 5.79 19.82
N MET A 335 -20.08 7.06 19.97
CA MET A 335 -18.89 7.51 20.68
C MET A 335 -19.25 8.12 22.03
N ILE A 336 -18.77 7.51 23.09
CA ILE A 336 -18.92 8.05 24.43
C ILE A 336 -17.78 9.03 24.67
N VAL A 337 -18.13 10.25 25.04
CA VAL A 337 -17.17 11.35 25.28
C VAL A 337 -17.30 11.87 26.69
N GLY A 338 -16.16 12.17 27.31
CA GLY A 338 -16.10 12.76 28.64
C GLY A 338 -15.93 14.30 28.60
N PRO A 339 -15.72 14.90 29.79
CA PRO A 339 -15.44 16.32 29.91
C PRO A 339 -14.30 16.79 29.01
N ASP A 340 -14.40 18.00 28.50
CA ASP A 340 -13.40 18.66 27.64
C ASP A 340 -13.02 17.92 26.32
N PHE A 341 -13.73 16.86 25.94
CA PHE A 341 -13.46 16.14 24.68
C PHE A 341 -13.52 17.07 23.48
N PHE A 342 -14.64 17.78 23.28
CA PHE A 342 -14.80 18.69 22.16
C PHE A 342 -13.86 19.92 22.25
N ARG A 343 -13.53 20.37 23.45
CA ARG A 343 -12.55 21.43 23.66
C ARG A 343 -11.15 21.01 23.24
N SER A 344 -10.79 19.73 23.46
CA SER A 344 -9.47 19.19 23.11
C SER A 344 -9.31 18.96 21.61
N TYR A 345 -10.32 18.45 20.94
CA TYR A 345 -10.30 18.23 19.48
C TYR A 345 -10.69 19.47 18.68
N ALA A 346 -11.54 20.34 19.23
CA ALA A 346 -12.06 21.56 18.63
C ALA A 346 -12.65 21.37 17.21
N PRO A 347 -13.58 20.41 17.02
CA PRO A 347 -14.22 20.23 15.73
C PRO A 347 -15.07 21.45 15.37
N LYS A 348 -15.28 21.69 14.07
CA LYS A 348 -16.14 22.78 13.60
C LYS A 348 -17.60 22.47 13.93
N LEU A 349 -18.24 23.32 14.73
CA LEU A 349 -19.68 23.27 14.99
C LEU A 349 -20.45 23.85 13.79
N LEU A 350 -21.45 23.12 13.30
CA LEU A 350 -22.29 23.53 12.15
C LEU A 350 -23.63 24.10 12.60
N ALA A 351 -24.22 23.55 13.68
CA ALA A 351 -25.48 24.02 14.25
C ALA A 351 -25.62 23.54 15.70
N GLY A 352 -26.41 24.24 16.50
CA GLY A 352 -26.67 23.88 17.88
C GLY A 352 -25.49 24.14 18.81
N ARG A 353 -25.28 23.24 19.79
CA ARG A 353 -24.20 23.30 20.78
C ARG A 353 -23.54 21.95 20.98
N VAL A 354 -22.36 21.93 21.55
CA VAL A 354 -21.71 20.72 22.10
C VAL A 354 -22.11 20.52 23.57
N PHE A 355 -21.71 19.40 24.15
CA PHE A 355 -21.97 19.12 25.56
C PHE A 355 -21.26 20.12 26.48
N ASP A 356 -21.95 20.46 27.57
CA ASP A 356 -21.48 21.38 28.57
C ASP A 356 -21.87 20.84 29.97
N GLU A 357 -20.98 20.95 30.95
CA GLU A 357 -21.23 20.54 32.34
C GLU A 357 -22.36 21.30 33.01
N ALA A 358 -22.65 22.53 32.54
CA ALA A 358 -23.74 23.35 33.03
C ALA A 358 -25.13 22.80 32.68
N HIS A 359 -25.23 21.93 31.66
CA HIS A 359 -26.47 21.30 31.22
C HIS A 359 -26.57 19.88 31.77
N GLY A 360 -27.10 19.71 32.96
CA GLY A 360 -27.20 18.40 33.62
C GLY A 360 -27.96 17.33 32.84
N GLY A 361 -28.87 17.71 31.93
CA GLY A 361 -29.59 16.78 31.04
C GLY A 361 -28.73 16.19 29.90
N ASP A 362 -27.48 16.60 29.76
CA ASP A 362 -26.56 16.03 28.76
C ASP A 362 -25.90 14.72 29.24
N ASP A 363 -25.86 14.50 30.55
CA ASP A 363 -25.18 13.34 31.15
C ASP A 363 -25.95 12.03 30.90
N ALA A 364 -25.35 11.15 30.10
CA ALA A 364 -25.84 9.83 29.77
C ALA A 364 -25.11 8.68 30.51
N SER A 365 -24.43 8.99 31.63
CA SER A 365 -23.67 7.99 32.41
C SER A 365 -24.58 6.87 32.96
N ASP A 366 -25.83 7.20 33.29
CA ASP A 366 -26.83 6.25 33.77
C ASP A 366 -27.54 5.58 32.60
N TRP A 367 -27.03 4.41 32.16
CA TRP A 367 -27.62 3.63 31.07
C TRP A 367 -29.03 3.14 31.31
N THR A 368 -29.52 3.07 32.58
CA THR A 368 -30.89 2.63 32.92
C THR A 368 -31.94 3.64 32.47
N LYS A 369 -31.54 4.93 32.31
CA LYS A 369 -32.38 6.03 31.85
C LYS A 369 -32.40 6.21 30.34
N TRP A 370 -31.61 5.46 29.57
CA TRP A 370 -31.53 5.65 28.12
C TRP A 370 -32.88 5.43 27.41
N LYS A 371 -33.76 4.60 27.95
CA LYS A 371 -35.13 4.42 27.44
C LYS A 371 -35.97 5.70 27.51
N ASP A 372 -35.64 6.62 28.45
CA ASP A 372 -36.35 7.86 28.66
C ASP A 372 -35.84 8.99 27.75
N GLY A 373 -34.74 8.73 27.05
CA GLY A 373 -34.09 9.64 26.10
C GLY A 373 -32.76 10.15 26.62
N ARG A 374 -31.92 10.55 25.68
CA ARG A 374 -30.62 11.21 25.95
C ARG A 374 -30.23 12.21 24.86
N ASN A 375 -29.46 13.22 25.26
CA ASN A 375 -28.91 14.18 24.32
C ASN A 375 -27.72 13.63 23.56
N VAL A 376 -27.64 13.92 22.26
CA VAL A 376 -26.52 13.53 21.37
C VAL A 376 -26.06 14.67 20.50
N VAL A 377 -24.77 14.68 20.18
CA VAL A 377 -24.20 15.47 19.10
C VAL A 377 -23.95 14.52 17.93
N ILE A 378 -24.18 14.98 16.71
CA ILE A 378 -23.99 14.17 15.50
C ILE A 378 -22.96 14.81 14.56
N ASN A 379 -22.36 14.00 13.69
CA ASN A 379 -21.48 14.50 12.64
C ASN A 379 -22.26 14.79 11.33
N ARG A 380 -21.62 15.49 10.37
CA ARG A 380 -22.21 15.84 9.07
C ARG A 380 -22.79 14.62 8.31
N PRO A 381 -22.11 13.44 8.20
CA PRO A 381 -22.68 12.27 7.54
C PRO A 381 -24.03 11.81 8.14
N ALA A 382 -24.23 12.02 9.42
CA ALA A 382 -25.47 11.60 10.10
C ALA A 382 -26.69 12.41 9.64
N ILE A 383 -26.52 13.64 9.11
CA ILE A 383 -27.61 14.49 8.65
C ILE A 383 -28.43 13.78 7.58
N SER A 384 -27.79 13.42 6.47
CA SER A 384 -28.46 12.74 5.35
C SER A 384 -28.89 11.33 5.68
N ALA A 385 -28.09 10.60 6.47
CA ALA A 385 -28.38 9.22 6.88
C ALA A 385 -29.66 9.14 7.75
N LEU A 386 -29.87 10.14 8.63
CA LEU A 386 -31.06 10.26 9.45
C LEU A 386 -32.25 10.91 8.70
N GLY A 387 -32.05 11.40 7.48
CA GLY A 387 -33.11 11.95 6.63
C GLY A 387 -33.32 13.46 6.76
N PHE A 388 -32.39 14.20 7.37
CA PHE A 388 -32.44 15.66 7.47
C PHE A 388 -31.82 16.32 6.23
N ARG A 389 -32.27 17.54 5.89
CA ARG A 389 -31.78 18.32 4.76
C ARG A 389 -30.65 19.28 5.14
N SER A 390 -30.62 19.71 6.40
CA SER A 390 -29.63 20.65 6.87
C SER A 390 -29.23 20.41 8.33
N PRO A 391 -28.05 20.91 8.77
CA PRO A 391 -27.65 20.84 10.18
C PRO A 391 -28.65 21.52 11.13
N ALA A 392 -29.21 22.65 10.74
CA ALA A 392 -30.17 23.41 11.56
C ALA A 392 -31.50 22.67 11.73
N GLU A 393 -31.95 21.92 10.71
CA GLU A 393 -33.17 21.11 10.78
C GLU A 393 -33.03 19.95 11.78
N ALA A 394 -31.82 19.39 11.89
CA ALA A 394 -31.57 18.23 12.77
C ALA A 394 -31.60 18.61 14.25
N VAL A 395 -31.20 19.83 14.61
CA VAL A 395 -31.12 20.28 16.01
C VAL A 395 -32.53 20.32 16.64
N GLY A 396 -32.65 19.77 17.85
CA GLY A 396 -33.90 19.66 18.59
C GLY A 396 -34.76 18.45 18.17
N LYS A 397 -34.38 17.70 17.13
CA LYS A 397 -35.11 16.50 16.69
C LYS A 397 -34.69 15.28 17.49
N THR A 398 -35.67 14.39 17.77
CA THR A 398 -35.43 13.12 18.43
C THR A 398 -35.48 11.99 17.42
N VAL A 399 -34.49 11.09 17.47
CA VAL A 399 -34.36 9.92 16.59
C VAL A 399 -34.32 8.63 17.42
N GLY A 400 -34.82 7.52 16.87
CA GLY A 400 -34.93 6.24 17.55
C GLY A 400 -36.17 6.13 18.41
N ARG A 401 -36.87 4.98 18.32
CA ARG A 401 -38.10 4.73 19.11
C ARG A 401 -37.80 4.03 20.43
N THR A 402 -36.93 3.02 20.39
CA THR A 402 -36.60 2.21 21.57
C THR A 402 -35.67 2.95 22.54
N ASN A 403 -34.73 3.68 22.00
CA ASN A 403 -33.76 4.50 22.75
C ASN A 403 -33.74 5.91 22.14
N PRO A 404 -34.61 6.82 22.57
CA PRO A 404 -34.73 8.15 21.98
C PRO A 404 -33.44 8.97 22.18
N ARG A 405 -33.01 9.64 21.10
CA ARG A 405 -31.81 10.47 21.12
C ARG A 405 -32.16 11.86 20.57
N THR A 406 -32.08 12.87 21.40
CA THR A 406 -32.35 14.26 21.02
C THR A 406 -31.07 14.91 20.52
N ILE A 407 -31.05 15.38 19.30
CA ILE A 407 -29.89 16.02 18.67
C ILE A 407 -29.77 17.44 19.19
N ILE A 408 -28.73 17.76 19.95
CA ILE A 408 -28.47 19.09 20.50
C ILE A 408 -27.46 19.89 19.69
N GLY A 409 -26.67 19.19 18.85
CA GLY A 409 -25.68 19.85 18.01
C GLY A 409 -25.20 18.98 16.87
N VAL A 410 -24.66 19.65 15.87
CA VAL A 410 -24.09 19.03 14.67
C VAL A 410 -22.69 19.56 14.46
N ILE A 411 -21.71 18.68 14.44
CA ILE A 411 -20.32 19.00 14.08
C ILE A 411 -20.04 18.61 12.65
N ASP A 412 -19.00 19.19 12.03
CA ASP A 412 -18.61 18.88 10.66
C ASP A 412 -18.14 17.42 10.56
N ARG A 413 -16.92 17.17 10.90
CA ARG A 413 -16.34 15.82 10.95
C ARG A 413 -15.38 15.71 12.12
N LEU A 414 -15.16 14.48 12.55
CA LEU A 414 -14.11 14.13 13.48
C LEU A 414 -13.68 12.70 13.14
N ARG A 415 -12.65 12.57 12.29
CA ARG A 415 -12.24 11.27 11.74
C ARG A 415 -11.10 10.69 12.54
N PHE A 416 -11.31 9.54 13.16
CA PHE A 416 -10.30 8.77 13.88
C PHE A 416 -9.90 7.49 13.14
N SER A 417 -10.72 7.07 12.18
CA SER A 417 -10.55 5.86 11.38
C SER A 417 -9.64 6.05 10.17
N SER A 418 -9.35 4.94 9.49
CA SER A 418 -8.55 4.93 8.26
C SER A 418 -9.14 5.82 7.16
N PRO A 419 -8.32 6.55 6.42
CA PRO A 419 -8.78 7.33 5.25
C PRO A 419 -9.31 6.46 4.10
N ARG A 420 -9.11 5.14 4.17
CA ARG A 420 -9.67 4.19 3.21
C ARG A 420 -11.15 3.95 3.41
N THR A 421 -11.64 4.12 4.65
CA THR A 421 -13.07 3.99 4.96
C THR A 421 -13.78 5.33 4.76
N PRO A 422 -15.01 5.36 4.25
CA PRO A 422 -15.83 6.56 4.28
C PRO A 422 -16.02 7.08 5.71
N ASP A 423 -16.34 8.37 5.86
CA ASP A 423 -16.68 8.93 7.17
C ASP A 423 -17.89 8.21 7.75
N ALA A 424 -17.73 7.59 8.93
CA ALA A 424 -18.81 6.90 9.59
C ALA A 424 -19.90 7.87 10.04
N VAL A 425 -21.15 7.40 10.03
CA VAL A 425 -22.26 8.08 10.69
C VAL A 425 -22.03 7.96 12.20
N THR A 426 -21.68 9.05 12.87
CA THR A 426 -21.27 9.04 14.28
C THR A 426 -22.19 9.87 15.14
N LEU A 427 -22.63 9.27 16.25
CA LEU A 427 -23.33 9.92 17.33
C LEU A 427 -22.41 10.00 18.55
N TYR A 428 -22.33 11.16 19.15
CA TYR A 428 -21.56 11.40 20.37
C TYR A 428 -22.56 11.50 21.53
N GLN A 429 -22.28 10.78 22.62
CA GLN A 429 -23.01 10.91 23.88
C GLN A 429 -22.06 11.29 25.01
N TYR A 430 -22.52 12.12 25.90
CA TYR A 430 -21.71 12.65 26.99
C TYR A 430 -21.87 11.82 28.26
N ASN A 431 -20.75 11.40 28.83
CA ASN A 431 -20.71 10.81 30.14
C ASN A 431 -19.82 11.68 31.04
N ARG A 432 -20.41 12.19 32.11
CA ARG A 432 -19.65 12.93 33.15
C ARG A 432 -18.64 12.01 33.81
N ASP A 433 -19.02 10.77 34.07
CA ASP A 433 -18.11 9.74 34.52
C ASP A 433 -17.35 9.18 33.34
N VAL A 434 -16.01 9.26 33.44
CA VAL A 434 -15.14 8.74 32.36
C VAL A 434 -15.44 7.26 32.17
N PRO A 435 -15.81 6.84 30.95
CA PRO A 435 -16.16 5.45 30.71
C PRO A 435 -14.95 4.53 30.93
N PRO A 436 -15.16 3.29 31.35
CA PRO A 436 -14.10 2.29 31.39
C PRO A 436 -13.43 2.19 30.01
N SER A 437 -12.12 2.02 29.99
CA SER A 437 -11.32 1.94 28.77
C SER A 437 -11.34 3.20 27.89
N ALA A 438 -11.62 4.39 28.48
CA ALA A 438 -11.54 5.65 27.76
C ALA A 438 -10.08 6.02 27.43
N ILE A 439 -9.89 6.56 26.24
CA ILE A 439 -8.60 7.11 25.80
C ILE A 439 -8.52 8.57 26.25
N GLY A 440 -7.40 8.94 26.85
CA GLY A 440 -7.14 10.33 27.20
C GLY A 440 -6.63 11.13 26.02
N VAL A 441 -7.00 12.39 25.96
CA VAL A 441 -6.50 13.35 24.98
C VAL A 441 -6.04 14.63 25.67
N ILE A 442 -4.85 15.10 25.33
CA ILE A 442 -4.26 16.32 25.88
C ILE A 442 -4.02 17.30 24.75
N ARG A 443 -4.64 18.47 24.82
CA ARG A 443 -4.27 19.62 23.99
C ARG A 443 -3.19 20.39 24.73
N TYR A 444 -2.06 20.66 24.07
CA TYR A 444 -0.92 21.31 24.66
C TYR A 444 -0.30 22.37 23.75
N THR A 445 0.53 23.23 24.34
CA THR A 445 1.43 24.17 23.67
C THR A 445 2.86 23.92 24.10
N GLY A 446 3.83 24.22 23.24
CA GLY A 446 5.26 23.99 23.50
C GLY A 446 5.79 22.67 22.97
N SER A 447 6.89 22.19 23.58
CA SER A 447 7.61 21.00 23.14
C SER A 447 6.83 19.70 23.45
N PRO A 448 6.57 18.82 22.46
CA PRO A 448 5.93 17.53 22.71
C PRO A 448 6.69 16.66 23.72
N LEU A 449 8.03 16.75 23.72
CA LEU A 449 8.88 15.96 24.60
C LEU A 449 8.74 16.40 26.06
N ASP A 450 8.73 17.73 26.32
CA ASP A 450 8.61 18.27 27.66
C ASP A 450 7.24 17.95 28.27
N ILE A 451 6.18 18.12 27.49
CA ILE A 451 4.83 17.73 27.89
C ILE A 451 4.74 16.23 28.17
N ARG A 452 5.29 15.39 27.31
CA ARG A 452 5.31 13.95 27.52
C ARG A 452 6.03 13.57 28.81
N ASN A 453 7.17 14.20 29.10
CA ASN A 453 7.95 13.95 30.32
C ASN A 453 7.18 14.39 31.57
N ALA A 454 6.52 15.54 31.54
CA ALA A 454 5.70 16.04 32.64
C ALA A 454 4.48 15.13 32.90
N VAL A 455 3.82 14.69 31.82
CA VAL A 455 2.71 13.71 31.89
C VAL A 455 3.21 12.39 32.46
N HIS A 456 4.36 11.89 31.99
CA HIS A 456 4.97 10.65 32.48
C HIS A 456 5.30 10.71 33.96
N ALA A 457 5.92 11.77 34.43
CA ALA A 457 6.23 11.97 35.85
C ALA A 457 4.96 11.99 36.73
N THR A 458 3.89 12.57 36.23
CA THR A 458 2.59 12.58 36.93
C THR A 458 1.94 11.19 36.90
N TRP A 459 2.02 10.50 35.79
CA TRP A 459 1.52 9.13 35.61
C TRP A 459 2.16 8.14 36.57
N LEU A 460 3.50 8.14 36.67
CA LEU A 460 4.25 7.26 37.57
C LEU A 460 3.88 7.43 39.04
N ARG A 461 3.48 8.63 39.45
CA ARG A 461 3.03 8.90 40.84
C ARG A 461 1.61 8.39 41.11
N MET A 462 0.73 8.45 40.10
CA MET A 462 -0.70 8.20 40.29
C MET A 462 -1.15 6.81 39.81
N ALA A 463 -0.47 6.21 38.84
CA ALA A 463 -0.79 4.92 38.26
C ALA A 463 0.49 4.11 37.92
N PRO A 464 1.39 3.86 38.87
CA PRO A 464 2.68 3.19 38.61
C PRO A 464 2.52 1.75 38.09
N GLN A 465 1.39 1.10 38.40
CA GLN A 465 1.06 -0.27 37.95
C GLN A 465 0.68 -0.37 36.47
N ILE A 466 0.42 0.76 35.81
CA ILE A 466 -0.03 0.79 34.40
C ILE A 466 1.10 1.31 33.52
N PRO A 467 1.53 0.55 32.49
CA PRO A 467 2.55 1.02 31.56
C PRO A 467 2.16 2.35 30.91
N PHE A 468 3.07 3.29 30.93
CA PHE A 468 2.85 4.60 30.32
C PHE A 468 3.04 4.55 28.80
N VAL A 469 2.01 4.90 28.07
CA VAL A 469 2.04 5.10 26.61
C VAL A 469 1.39 6.45 26.30
N ALA A 470 2.15 7.36 25.74
CA ALA A 470 1.67 8.63 25.22
C ALA A 470 2.24 8.85 23.82
N LEU A 471 1.39 9.15 22.87
CA LEU A 471 1.72 9.29 21.45
C LEU A 471 1.11 10.59 20.92
N THR A 472 1.81 11.28 20.02
CA THR A 472 1.19 12.38 19.28
C THR A 472 0.08 11.86 18.35
N ALA A 473 -0.86 12.74 17.97
CA ALA A 473 -1.89 12.37 17.01
C ALA A 473 -1.30 11.83 15.70
N ASP A 474 -0.20 12.43 15.22
CA ASP A 474 0.49 11.97 14.01
C ASP A 474 1.10 10.57 14.16
N GLN A 475 1.71 10.27 15.32
CA GLN A 475 2.23 8.93 15.61
C GLN A 475 1.12 7.88 15.64
N ARG A 476 -0.05 8.20 16.19
CA ARG A 476 -1.22 7.29 16.21
C ARG A 476 -1.78 7.06 14.81
N LEU A 477 -1.88 8.10 14.01
CA LEU A 477 -2.38 8.02 12.64
C LEU A 477 -1.38 7.35 11.69
N ALA A 478 -0.08 7.39 11.99
CA ALA A 478 0.97 6.82 11.15
C ALA A 478 0.75 5.33 10.83
N GLN A 479 0.10 4.59 11.72
CA GLN A 479 -0.25 3.18 11.47
C GLN A 479 -1.12 2.98 10.22
N TYR A 480 -2.01 3.92 9.90
CA TYR A 480 -2.88 3.87 8.72
C TYR A 480 -2.13 4.13 7.41
N TYR A 481 -1.02 4.87 7.47
CA TYR A 481 -0.23 5.24 6.30
C TYR A 481 0.96 4.31 6.06
N LYS A 482 1.33 3.52 7.08
CA LYS A 482 2.54 2.68 7.05
C LYS A 482 2.55 1.74 5.84
N ALA A 483 1.43 1.10 5.54
CA ALA A 483 1.34 0.18 4.42
C ALA A 483 1.45 0.89 3.06
N ASP A 484 0.84 2.07 2.92
CA ASP A 484 0.89 2.87 1.70
C ASP A 484 2.29 3.47 1.49
N ASP A 485 2.94 3.93 2.56
CA ASP A 485 4.34 4.37 2.53
C ASP A 485 5.29 3.24 2.11
N GLN A 486 5.09 2.05 2.66
CA GLN A 486 5.87 0.87 2.27
C GLN A 486 5.64 0.52 0.80
N ALA A 487 4.38 0.50 0.34
CA ALA A 487 4.06 0.27 -1.07
C ALA A 487 4.71 1.32 -1.98
N ALA A 488 4.60 2.61 -1.65
CA ALA A 488 5.21 3.69 -2.43
C ALA A 488 6.74 3.55 -2.54
N ARG A 489 7.42 3.19 -1.44
CA ARG A 489 8.87 2.93 -1.44
C ARG A 489 9.24 1.72 -2.29
N LEU A 490 8.48 0.63 -2.19
CA LEU A 490 8.71 -0.58 -2.98
C LEU A 490 8.49 -0.34 -4.47
N PHE A 491 7.42 0.36 -4.84
CA PHE A 491 7.20 0.78 -6.23
C PHE A 491 8.31 1.73 -6.72
N GLY A 492 8.77 2.65 -5.88
CA GLY A 492 9.87 3.55 -6.21
C GLY A 492 11.17 2.81 -6.48
N ILE A 493 11.52 1.83 -5.64
CA ILE A 493 12.69 0.96 -5.85
C ILE A 493 12.51 0.14 -7.14
N GLY A 494 11.33 -0.45 -7.34
CA GLY A 494 11.00 -1.19 -8.56
C GLY A 494 11.10 -0.33 -9.82
N ALA A 495 10.60 0.90 -9.78
CA ALA A 495 10.69 1.86 -10.88
C ALA A 495 12.16 2.22 -11.20
N ALA A 496 12.97 2.48 -10.16
CA ALA A 496 14.39 2.77 -10.32
C ALA A 496 15.14 1.57 -10.93
N MET A 497 14.90 0.36 -10.43
CA MET A 497 15.50 -0.87 -10.97
C MET A 497 15.06 -1.14 -12.41
N ALA A 498 13.77 -1.00 -12.70
CA ALA A 498 13.22 -1.17 -14.04
C ALA A 498 13.86 -0.19 -15.04
N LEU A 499 13.98 1.07 -14.64
CA LEU A 499 14.59 2.11 -15.46
C LEU A 499 16.10 1.87 -15.66
N LEU A 500 16.83 1.48 -14.62
CA LEU A 500 18.25 1.12 -14.72
C LEU A 500 18.46 -0.05 -15.69
N ILE A 501 17.70 -1.12 -15.57
CA ILE A 501 17.79 -2.28 -16.47
C ILE A 501 17.45 -1.86 -17.90
N ALA A 502 16.42 -1.01 -18.09
CA ALA A 502 16.04 -0.48 -19.39
C ALA A 502 17.15 0.36 -20.00
N CYS A 503 17.80 1.21 -19.22
CA CYS A 503 18.94 2.03 -19.66
C CYS A 503 20.16 1.18 -20.02
N PHE A 504 20.49 0.14 -19.25
CA PHE A 504 21.57 -0.78 -19.62
C PHE A 504 21.28 -1.51 -20.95
N GLY A 505 20.02 -1.94 -21.16
CA GLY A 505 19.61 -2.53 -22.44
C GLY A 505 19.73 -1.56 -23.61
N LEU A 506 19.26 -0.35 -23.41
CA LEU A 506 19.32 0.71 -24.41
C LEU A 506 20.78 1.09 -24.73
N TRP A 507 21.61 1.22 -23.69
CA TRP A 507 23.04 1.49 -23.84
C TRP A 507 23.75 0.39 -24.65
N GLY A 508 23.47 -0.89 -24.34
CA GLY A 508 24.03 -2.03 -25.06
C GLY A 508 23.58 -2.08 -26.53
N LEU A 509 22.30 -1.83 -26.80
CA LEU A 509 21.76 -1.75 -28.16
C LEU A 509 22.32 -0.56 -28.92
N ALA A 510 22.44 0.61 -28.31
CA ALA A 510 23.02 1.80 -28.92
C ALA A 510 24.49 1.58 -29.27
N SER A 511 25.27 1.02 -28.35
CA SER A 511 26.67 0.67 -28.57
C SER A 511 26.84 -0.29 -29.74
N PHE A 512 26.03 -1.37 -29.77
CA PHE A 512 26.07 -2.35 -30.86
C PHE A 512 25.67 -1.77 -32.20
N ASN A 513 24.56 -1.02 -32.28
CA ASN A 513 24.10 -0.40 -33.52
C ASN A 513 25.10 0.63 -34.05
N THR A 514 25.72 1.39 -33.17
CA THR A 514 26.74 2.38 -33.52
C THR A 514 28.00 1.71 -34.08
N ALA A 515 28.47 0.63 -33.44
CA ALA A 515 29.64 -0.13 -33.91
C ALA A 515 29.44 -0.70 -35.32
N ARG A 516 28.21 -1.09 -35.69
CA ARG A 516 27.88 -1.59 -37.05
C ARG A 516 27.78 -0.49 -38.10
N ARG A 517 27.56 0.77 -37.70
CA ARG A 517 27.37 1.92 -38.58
C ARG A 517 28.59 2.84 -38.66
N VAL A 518 29.73 2.42 -38.10
CA VAL A 518 30.93 3.25 -38.09
C VAL A 518 31.32 3.68 -39.51
N LYS A 519 31.25 2.78 -40.52
CA LYS A 519 31.53 3.08 -41.93
C LYS A 519 30.51 4.07 -42.52
N GLU A 520 29.20 3.91 -42.24
CA GLU A 520 28.12 4.82 -42.64
C GLU A 520 28.34 6.22 -42.04
N ILE A 521 28.66 6.27 -40.75
CA ILE A 521 28.95 7.51 -40.00
C ILE A 521 30.21 8.20 -40.61
N GLY A 522 31.23 7.40 -40.91
CA GLY A 522 32.45 7.88 -41.58
C GLY A 522 32.18 8.54 -42.95
N ILE A 523 31.40 7.85 -43.81
CA ILE A 523 31.00 8.38 -45.13
C ILE A 523 30.18 9.67 -44.97
N ARG A 524 29.21 9.73 -44.05
CA ARG A 524 28.44 10.95 -43.83
C ARG A 524 29.31 12.12 -43.38
N LYS A 525 30.31 11.87 -42.53
CA LYS A 525 31.27 12.89 -42.09
C LYS A 525 32.17 13.38 -43.21
N THR A 526 32.63 12.50 -44.12
CA THR A 526 33.38 12.91 -45.29
C THR A 526 32.55 13.74 -46.27
N LEU A 527 31.21 13.55 -46.26
CA LEU A 527 30.23 14.33 -47.01
C LEU A 527 29.79 15.62 -46.29
N GLY A 528 30.44 15.99 -45.16
CA GLY A 528 30.22 17.25 -44.46
C GLY A 528 29.20 17.20 -43.31
N ALA A 529 28.71 16.02 -42.90
CA ALA A 529 27.81 15.92 -41.75
C ALA A 529 28.53 16.30 -40.44
N SER A 530 27.94 17.20 -39.66
CA SER A 530 28.42 17.59 -38.34
C SER A 530 28.25 16.49 -37.28
N SER A 531 29.02 16.57 -36.20
CA SER A 531 28.82 15.67 -35.05
C SER A 531 27.43 15.78 -34.46
N ALA A 532 26.81 16.96 -34.50
CA ALA A 532 25.46 17.20 -34.06
C ALA A 532 24.40 16.45 -34.90
N ASP A 533 24.60 16.39 -36.22
CA ASP A 533 23.70 15.66 -37.13
C ASP A 533 23.72 14.15 -36.85
N ILE A 534 24.88 13.59 -36.55
CA ILE A 534 25.02 12.17 -36.18
C ILE A 534 24.35 11.89 -34.84
N VAL A 535 24.57 12.77 -33.83
CA VAL A 535 23.91 12.66 -32.53
C VAL A 535 22.38 12.73 -32.66
N ARG A 536 21.88 13.72 -33.43
CA ARG A 536 20.44 13.89 -33.67
C ARG A 536 19.81 12.65 -34.34
N LEU A 537 20.49 12.09 -35.32
CA LEU A 537 20.06 10.87 -36.00
C LEU A 537 19.93 9.70 -35.04
N LEU A 538 20.95 9.46 -34.21
CA LEU A 538 20.96 8.34 -33.26
C LEU A 538 19.94 8.54 -32.17
N VAL A 539 19.84 9.73 -31.58
CA VAL A 539 18.84 10.03 -30.55
C VAL A 539 17.42 9.82 -31.08
N HIS A 540 17.11 10.34 -32.27
CA HIS A 540 15.77 10.19 -32.88
C HIS A 540 15.40 8.72 -33.10
N GLN A 541 16.36 7.90 -33.53
CA GLN A 541 16.13 6.48 -33.78
C GLN A 541 15.74 5.71 -32.50
N PHE A 542 16.40 5.99 -31.38
CA PHE A 542 16.14 5.30 -30.11
C PHE A 542 15.01 5.94 -29.30
N LEU A 543 14.71 7.23 -29.53
CA LEU A 543 13.64 7.93 -28.83
C LEU A 543 12.25 7.48 -29.33
N ARG A 544 12.12 7.13 -30.61
CA ARG A 544 10.85 6.69 -31.20
C ARG A 544 10.18 5.52 -30.46
N PRO A 545 10.86 4.39 -30.15
CA PRO A 545 10.27 3.31 -29.36
C PRO A 545 9.85 3.76 -27.95
N ILE A 546 10.59 4.69 -27.34
CA ILE A 546 10.29 5.20 -25.99
C ILE A 546 9.01 6.06 -26.01
N LEU A 547 8.81 6.87 -27.07
CA LEU A 547 7.58 7.65 -27.25
C LEU A 547 6.37 6.74 -27.46
N ILE A 548 6.53 5.65 -28.22
CA ILE A 548 5.48 4.63 -28.38
C ILE A 548 5.19 3.94 -27.03
N ALA A 549 6.24 3.64 -26.25
CA ALA A 549 6.11 3.07 -24.92
C ALA A 549 5.30 3.97 -23.98
N ASN A 550 5.52 5.30 -24.03
CA ASN A 550 4.72 6.28 -23.28
C ASN A 550 3.23 6.23 -23.66
N LEU A 551 2.94 6.20 -24.96
CA LEU A 551 1.55 6.15 -25.45
C LEU A 551 0.79 4.92 -24.95
N LEU A 552 1.48 3.78 -24.83
CA LEU A 552 0.89 2.53 -24.31
C LEU A 552 0.88 2.48 -22.78
N ALA A 553 1.89 3.03 -22.11
CA ALA A 553 1.97 3.04 -20.66
C ALA A 553 0.89 3.91 -19.99
N TRP A 554 0.52 5.04 -20.58
CA TRP A 554 -0.46 5.96 -20.01
C TRP A 554 -1.83 5.34 -19.77
N PRO A 555 -2.51 4.72 -20.76
CA PRO A 555 -3.83 4.12 -20.54
C PRO A 555 -3.77 2.95 -19.55
N LEU A 556 -2.70 2.14 -19.59
CA LEU A 556 -2.51 1.03 -18.66
C LEU A 556 -2.33 1.52 -17.23
N ALA A 557 -1.44 2.50 -17.02
CA ALA A 557 -1.20 3.09 -15.71
C ALA A 557 -2.45 3.83 -15.19
N TYR A 558 -3.18 4.55 -16.07
CA TYR A 558 -4.43 5.20 -15.71
C TYR A 558 -5.48 4.20 -15.22
N GLY A 559 -5.71 3.12 -15.96
CA GLY A 559 -6.66 2.08 -15.57
C GLY A 559 -6.30 1.41 -14.24
N ALA A 560 -5.02 1.03 -14.07
CA ALA A 560 -4.52 0.43 -12.84
C ALA A 560 -4.66 1.39 -11.64
N MET A 561 -4.25 2.66 -11.79
CA MET A 561 -4.31 3.64 -10.71
C MET A 561 -5.74 4.07 -10.38
N ARG A 562 -6.62 4.17 -11.36
CA ARG A 562 -8.05 4.44 -11.12
C ARG A 562 -8.69 3.33 -10.29
N THR A 563 -8.41 2.06 -10.63
CA THR A 563 -8.93 0.90 -9.89
C THR A 563 -8.38 0.88 -8.46
N TRP A 564 -7.09 1.19 -8.27
CA TRP A 564 -6.48 1.25 -6.96
C TRP A 564 -7.04 2.39 -6.10
N LEU A 565 -7.21 3.59 -6.68
CA LEU A 565 -7.76 4.77 -6.00
C LEU A 565 -9.23 4.60 -5.62
N ALA A 566 -10.00 3.77 -6.33
CA ALA A 566 -11.39 3.44 -5.97
C ALA A 566 -11.54 2.77 -4.60
N GLY A 567 -10.44 2.24 -4.03
CA GLY A 567 -10.39 1.71 -2.67
C GLY A 567 -10.23 2.77 -1.57
N PHE A 568 -10.22 4.07 -1.91
CA PHE A 568 -10.09 5.17 -0.94
C PHE A 568 -11.38 5.99 -0.87
N GLY A 569 -11.81 6.30 0.33
CA GLY A 569 -12.93 7.23 0.56
C GLY A 569 -12.58 8.68 0.22
N ASP A 570 -11.28 9.03 0.27
CA ASP A 570 -10.73 10.34 -0.11
C ASP A 570 -9.54 10.11 -1.05
N ALA A 571 -9.80 10.19 -2.35
CA ALA A 571 -8.84 9.88 -3.41
C ALA A 571 -8.35 11.14 -4.11
N VAL A 572 -7.03 11.19 -4.38
CA VAL A 572 -6.44 12.25 -5.21
C VAL A 572 -6.96 12.14 -6.64
N THR A 573 -7.22 13.28 -7.27
CA THR A 573 -7.58 13.33 -8.69
C THR A 573 -6.37 12.97 -9.55
N LEU A 574 -6.56 12.08 -10.53
CA LEU A 574 -5.51 11.68 -11.46
C LEU A 574 -5.18 12.84 -12.41
N SER A 575 -4.25 13.69 -11.98
CA SER A 575 -3.78 14.82 -12.80
C SER A 575 -2.89 14.35 -13.95
N PRO A 576 -3.03 14.89 -15.17
CA PRO A 576 -2.10 14.65 -16.28
C PRO A 576 -0.65 14.98 -15.94
N LEU A 577 -0.40 15.85 -14.97
CA LEU A 577 0.94 16.23 -14.54
C LEU A 577 1.75 15.06 -13.99
N TYR A 578 1.11 14.07 -13.34
CA TYR A 578 1.78 12.87 -12.87
C TYR A 578 2.35 12.04 -14.03
N PHE A 579 1.59 11.96 -15.12
CA PHE A 579 1.96 11.23 -16.32
C PHE A 579 3.08 11.95 -17.08
N ILE A 580 2.92 13.25 -17.28
CA ILE A 580 3.91 14.10 -17.97
C ILE A 580 5.23 14.11 -17.19
N GLY A 581 5.18 14.29 -15.87
CA GLY A 581 6.37 14.32 -15.01
C GLY A 581 7.15 13.00 -15.04
N ALA A 582 6.46 11.87 -14.83
CA ALA A 582 7.09 10.54 -14.88
C ALA A 582 7.68 10.24 -16.26
N SER A 583 6.93 10.53 -17.33
CA SER A 583 7.40 10.38 -18.71
C SER A 583 8.59 11.27 -19.04
N GLY A 584 8.56 12.52 -18.59
CA GLY A 584 9.66 13.47 -18.77
C GLY A 584 10.96 12.99 -18.15
N VAL A 585 10.89 12.46 -16.91
CA VAL A 585 12.06 11.88 -16.24
C VAL A 585 12.57 10.65 -16.98
N ALA A 586 11.70 9.73 -17.39
CA ALA A 586 12.10 8.54 -18.15
C ALA A 586 12.77 8.88 -19.48
N ILE A 587 12.19 9.80 -20.25
CA ILE A 587 12.73 10.28 -21.52
C ILE A 587 14.08 10.97 -21.28
N PHE A 588 14.18 11.83 -20.28
CA PHE A 588 15.42 12.54 -19.96
C PHE A 588 16.58 11.58 -19.66
N ILE A 589 16.35 10.58 -18.80
CA ILE A 589 17.35 9.57 -18.44
C ILE A 589 17.72 8.71 -19.66
N ALA A 590 16.73 8.32 -20.48
CA ALA A 590 16.98 7.57 -21.71
C ALA A 590 17.82 8.38 -22.71
N VAL A 591 17.52 9.67 -22.90
CA VAL A 591 18.31 10.56 -23.77
C VAL A 591 19.74 10.71 -23.26
N LEU A 592 19.95 10.89 -21.95
CA LEU A 592 21.29 10.92 -21.36
C LEU A 592 22.08 9.63 -21.63
N THR A 593 21.40 8.48 -21.52
CA THR A 593 22.00 7.17 -21.79
C THR A 593 22.47 7.06 -23.25
N ILE A 594 21.61 7.45 -24.19
CA ILE A 594 21.91 7.41 -25.62
C ILE A 594 23.00 8.43 -25.98
N LEU A 595 22.92 9.63 -25.41
CA LEU A 595 23.84 10.74 -25.70
C LEU A 595 25.28 10.35 -25.41
N SER A 596 25.52 9.60 -24.33
CA SER A 596 26.86 9.11 -23.99
C SER A 596 27.48 8.26 -25.11
N GLN A 597 26.70 7.41 -25.77
CA GLN A 597 27.14 6.57 -26.88
C GLN A 597 27.19 7.35 -28.20
N ALA A 598 26.23 8.21 -28.47
CA ALA A 598 26.16 9.03 -29.66
C ALA A 598 27.33 10.01 -29.74
N LEU A 599 27.75 10.60 -28.63
CA LEU A 599 28.91 11.47 -28.54
C LEU A 599 30.22 10.70 -28.80
N ARG A 600 30.37 9.49 -28.25
CA ARG A 600 31.53 8.63 -28.54
C ARG A 600 31.62 8.31 -30.04
N ALA A 601 30.49 7.92 -30.63
CA ALA A 601 30.42 7.60 -32.05
C ALA A 601 30.71 8.82 -32.96
N SER A 602 30.17 9.98 -32.58
CA SER A 602 30.35 11.22 -33.35
C SER A 602 31.79 11.76 -33.30
N ARG A 603 32.61 11.33 -32.34
CA ARG A 603 34.05 11.70 -32.25
C ARG A 603 34.97 10.77 -33.03
N ALA A 604 34.49 9.66 -33.61
CA ALA A 604 35.30 8.77 -34.44
C ALA A 604 35.83 9.52 -35.67
N THR A 605 37.16 9.41 -35.92
CA THR A 605 37.81 10.06 -37.08
C THR A 605 37.44 9.32 -38.36
N PRO A 606 37.15 10.02 -39.47
CA PRO A 606 36.80 9.40 -40.76
C PRO A 606 37.86 8.42 -41.27
N ALA A 607 39.14 8.75 -41.06
CA ALA A 607 40.26 7.92 -41.47
C ALA A 607 40.28 6.55 -40.77
N TRP A 608 39.95 6.49 -39.46
CA TRP A 608 39.84 5.26 -38.70
C TRP A 608 38.61 4.45 -39.15
N ALA A 609 37.48 5.13 -39.42
CA ALA A 609 36.23 4.49 -39.84
C ALA A 609 36.30 3.80 -41.22
N LEU A 610 37.20 4.25 -42.10
CA LEU A 610 37.37 3.70 -43.43
C LEU A 610 38.50 2.64 -43.52
N ARG A 611 39.38 2.54 -42.52
CA ARG A 611 40.55 1.66 -42.50
C ARG A 611 40.28 0.28 -41.85
N HIS A 612 39.13 0.10 -41.22
CA HIS A 612 38.72 -1.18 -40.59
C HIS A 612 37.78 -1.94 -41.52
N ASP A 613 38.33 -2.94 -42.20
CA ASP A 613 37.57 -4.03 -42.83
C ASP A 613 37.24 -5.15 -41.86
#